data_8ce66c0c7dcc7772a5fe955f5ea29477
#
_entry.id   8ce66c0c7dcc7772a5fe955f5ea29477
#
_cell.length_a   1.000
_cell.length_b   1.000
_cell.length_c   1.000
_cell.angle_alpha   90.00
_cell.angle_beta   90.00
_cell.angle_gamma   90.00
#
_symmetry.space_group_name_H-M   'P 1'
#
loop_
_entity.id
_entity.type
_entity.pdbx_description
1 polymer ?
#
loop_
_entity_poly.entity_id
_entity_poly.type
_entity_poly.pdbx_seq_one_letter_code
_entity_poly.pdbx_strand_id
1 'polypeptide(L)'
;KASVVGAITQTSGKTLERAGGVTSLGSALTGSLPGVITSASSGMPGAEDPQIIIRTQSSWNNSEPLILVDGIEREMSSVDISSVENISVLKDASATAVYGVKGANGVILITTKRGKEGKASVQIKANVTAKVASKLPEKYDAYDTFYLLNNSIEREACLNPNGWNDYTPTSIIDKYRHPANAEEWDRYPNTDWE
;
A
#
# COMPACT_ATOMS: atom_id res chain seq x y z
N LYS A 1 -26.71 -27.14 -2.68
CA LYS A 1 -25.50 -27.11 -1.82
C LYS A 1 -24.33 -27.54 -2.70
N ALA A 2 -23.56 -26.59 -3.23
CA ALA A 2 -22.29 -26.89 -3.88
C ALA A 2 -21.35 -27.46 -2.81
N SER A 3 -20.86 -28.68 -2.99
CA SER A 3 -19.80 -29.21 -2.15
C SER A 3 -18.53 -28.43 -2.47
N VAL A 4 -18.09 -27.61 -1.53
CA VAL A 4 -16.86 -26.84 -1.68
C VAL A 4 -15.69 -27.80 -1.49
N VAL A 5 -15.10 -28.24 -2.59
CA VAL A 5 -13.91 -29.10 -2.62
C VAL A 5 -12.63 -28.26 -2.70
N GLY A 6 -12.59 -27.11 -2.08
CA GLY A 6 -11.42 -26.25 -2.09
C GLY A 6 -11.54 -25.09 -1.10
N ALA A 7 -10.42 -24.53 -0.67
CA ALA A 7 -10.39 -23.36 0.21
C ALA A 7 -10.76 -22.09 -0.58
N ILE A 8 -12.05 -21.95 -0.89
CA ILE A 8 -12.61 -20.76 -1.52
C ILE A 8 -13.22 -19.88 -0.45
N THR A 9 -12.76 -18.64 -0.35
CA THR A 9 -13.36 -17.64 0.52
C THR A 9 -14.12 -16.64 -0.33
N GLN A 10 -15.36 -16.33 0.06
CA GLN A 10 -16.22 -15.39 -0.66
C GLN A 10 -16.68 -14.27 0.27
N THR A 11 -16.77 -13.05 -0.28
CA THR A 11 -17.40 -11.90 0.38
C THR A 11 -18.28 -11.15 -0.62
N SER A 12 -19.36 -10.56 -0.12
CA SER A 12 -20.25 -9.76 -0.97
C SER A 12 -19.82 -8.30 -1.01
N GLY A 13 -20.09 -7.62 -2.13
CA GLY A 13 -19.86 -6.18 -2.26
C GLY A 13 -20.54 -5.37 -1.17
N LYS A 14 -21.71 -5.79 -0.70
CA LYS A 14 -22.43 -5.13 0.42
C LYS A 14 -21.64 -5.17 1.74
N THR A 15 -20.87 -6.23 1.98
CA THR A 15 -20.02 -6.33 3.17
C THR A 15 -18.85 -5.36 3.08
N LEU A 16 -18.28 -5.19 1.89
CA LEU A 16 -17.19 -4.27 1.63
C LEU A 16 -17.64 -2.80 1.72
N GLU A 17 -18.82 -2.48 1.22
CA GLU A 17 -19.41 -1.14 1.35
C GLU A 17 -19.64 -0.74 2.82
N ARG A 18 -19.83 -1.70 3.74
CA ARG A 18 -19.97 -1.45 5.18
C ARG A 18 -18.66 -1.06 5.87
N ALA A 19 -17.52 -1.35 5.28
CA ALA A 19 -16.23 -0.97 5.83
C ALA A 19 -16.04 0.56 5.92
N GLY A 20 -16.89 1.34 5.27
CA GLY A 20 -17.09 2.79 5.39
C GLY A 20 -15.81 3.62 5.24
N GLY A 21 -15.84 4.67 4.41
CA GLY A 21 -14.71 5.60 4.30
C GLY A 21 -13.47 5.06 3.56
N VAL A 22 -13.53 3.85 3.02
CA VAL A 22 -12.42 3.23 2.30
C VAL A 22 -12.54 3.57 0.82
N THR A 23 -11.50 4.15 0.25
CA THR A 23 -11.48 4.61 -1.16
C THR A 23 -10.99 3.54 -2.12
N SER A 24 -10.15 2.58 -1.67
CA SER A 24 -9.64 1.52 -2.53
C SER A 24 -10.23 0.16 -2.15
N LEU A 25 -10.45 -0.69 -3.18
CA LEU A 25 -10.94 -2.04 -2.98
C LEU A 25 -9.94 -2.89 -2.18
N GLY A 26 -8.64 -2.67 -2.37
CA GLY A 26 -7.58 -3.33 -1.60
C GLY A 26 -7.70 -3.06 -0.11
N SER A 27 -7.91 -1.80 0.26
CA SER A 27 -8.11 -1.42 1.67
C SER A 27 -9.41 -1.98 2.25
N ALA A 28 -10.49 -2.07 1.44
CA ALA A 28 -11.76 -2.68 1.88
C ALA A 28 -11.65 -4.20 2.14
N LEU A 29 -10.72 -4.88 1.47
CA LEU A 29 -10.45 -6.30 1.67
C LEU A 29 -9.67 -6.57 2.96
N THR A 30 -9.00 -5.56 3.50
CA THR A 30 -8.21 -5.68 4.74
C THR A 30 -9.11 -6.14 5.89
N GLY A 31 -8.79 -7.30 6.47
CA GLY A 31 -9.58 -7.89 7.55
C GLY A 31 -10.95 -8.46 7.15
N SER A 32 -11.38 -8.31 5.87
CA SER A 32 -12.69 -8.79 5.41
C SER A 32 -12.67 -10.23 4.92
N LEU A 33 -11.50 -10.75 4.56
CA LEU A 33 -11.34 -12.09 3.98
C LEU A 33 -10.37 -12.95 4.81
N PRO A 34 -10.84 -14.06 5.40
CA PRO A 34 -9.97 -14.97 6.12
C PRO A 34 -8.88 -15.57 5.21
N GLY A 35 -7.62 -15.51 5.67
CA GLY A 35 -6.46 -16.04 4.94
C GLY A 35 -5.99 -15.19 3.76
N VAL A 36 -6.37 -13.93 3.73
CA VAL A 36 -5.77 -12.88 2.91
C VAL A 36 -5.01 -11.95 3.85
N ILE A 37 -3.73 -11.79 3.60
CA ILE A 37 -2.87 -10.87 4.34
C ILE A 37 -2.73 -9.62 3.50
N THR A 38 -2.98 -8.47 4.10
CA THR A 38 -2.80 -7.17 3.47
C THR A 38 -1.71 -6.41 4.21
N SER A 39 -0.74 -5.91 3.50
CA SER A 39 0.34 -5.09 4.03
C SER A 39 0.31 -3.72 3.37
N ALA A 40 0.04 -2.69 4.15
CA ALA A 40 0.15 -1.31 3.69
C ALA A 40 1.58 -0.83 3.94
N SER A 41 2.28 -0.43 2.89
CA SER A 41 3.64 0.10 2.97
C SER A 41 3.68 1.55 3.43
N SER A 42 2.57 2.28 3.29
CA SER A 42 2.46 3.69 3.62
C SER A 42 1.08 4.00 4.20
N GLY A 43 1.02 4.89 5.19
CA GLY A 43 -0.21 5.49 5.69
C GLY A 43 -0.50 6.87 5.08
N MET A 44 0.22 7.24 4.01
CA MET A 44 0.04 8.54 3.36
C MET A 44 -1.28 8.58 2.58
N PRO A 45 -2.07 9.65 2.71
CA PRO A 45 -3.26 9.83 1.91
C PRO A 45 -2.93 9.80 0.41
N GLY A 46 -3.62 8.91 -0.34
CA GLY A 46 -3.39 8.72 -1.78
C GLY A 46 -2.38 7.63 -2.16
N ALA A 47 -1.60 7.10 -1.22
CA ALA A 47 -0.68 5.97 -1.42
C ALA A 47 -1.09 4.75 -0.57
N GLU A 48 -2.38 4.44 -0.55
CA GLU A 48 -2.99 3.49 0.39
C GLU A 48 -3.24 2.10 -0.20
N ASP A 49 -2.81 1.84 -1.42
CA ASP A 49 -3.03 0.52 -2.02
C ASP A 49 -2.19 -0.54 -1.30
N PRO A 50 -2.82 -1.40 -0.49
CA PRO A 50 -2.09 -2.41 0.24
C PRO A 50 -1.65 -3.52 -0.71
N GLN A 51 -0.46 -4.04 -0.48
CA GLN A 51 -0.02 -5.28 -1.10
C GLN A 51 -0.85 -6.43 -0.54
N ILE A 52 -1.43 -7.24 -1.42
CA ILE A 52 -2.25 -8.38 -1.04
C ILE A 52 -1.45 -9.65 -1.20
N ILE A 53 -1.42 -10.46 -0.15
CA ILE A 53 -0.74 -11.75 -0.10
C ILE A 53 -1.76 -12.81 0.30
N ILE A 54 -2.00 -13.79 -0.58
CA ILE A 54 -2.95 -14.90 -0.31
C ILE A 54 -2.22 -16.11 0.24
N ARG A 55 -0.98 -16.33 -0.21
CA ARG A 55 -0.12 -17.43 0.22
C ARG A 55 1.25 -16.88 0.60
N THR A 56 1.98 -17.63 1.39
CA THR A 56 3.37 -17.27 1.72
C THR A 56 4.15 -17.02 0.45
N GLN A 57 5.01 -16.01 0.45
CA GLN A 57 5.89 -15.71 -0.70
C GLN A 57 6.60 -16.97 -1.17
N SER A 58 6.20 -17.49 -2.30
CA SER A 58 6.78 -18.70 -2.90
C SER A 58 7.90 -18.38 -3.90
N SER A 59 8.10 -17.11 -4.23
CA SER A 59 9.04 -16.67 -5.26
C SER A 59 9.63 -15.30 -4.91
N TRP A 60 10.91 -15.10 -5.25
CA TRP A 60 11.62 -13.83 -5.09
C TRP A 60 11.15 -12.75 -6.08
N ASN A 61 10.48 -13.12 -7.16
CA ASN A 61 10.21 -12.21 -8.28
C ASN A 61 8.84 -11.56 -8.29
N ASN A 62 7.79 -12.21 -7.79
CA ASN A 62 6.46 -11.62 -7.67
C ASN A 62 5.58 -12.46 -6.75
N SER A 63 4.99 -11.84 -5.74
CA SER A 63 4.10 -12.47 -4.76
C SER A 63 2.65 -12.06 -4.93
N GLU A 64 2.36 -11.23 -5.92
CA GLU A 64 1.02 -10.71 -6.14
C GLU A 64 0.09 -11.79 -6.66
N PRO A 65 -1.16 -11.84 -6.17
CA PRO A 65 -2.17 -12.74 -6.69
C PRO A 65 -2.67 -12.26 -8.06
N LEU A 66 -3.15 -13.20 -8.88
CA LEU A 66 -3.82 -12.88 -10.12
C LEU A 66 -5.21 -12.29 -9.83
N ILE A 67 -5.46 -11.07 -10.32
CA ILE A 67 -6.74 -10.40 -10.15
C ILE A 67 -7.52 -10.43 -11.46
N LEU A 68 -8.72 -11.00 -11.42
CA LEU A 68 -9.61 -11.10 -12.57
C LEU A 68 -10.93 -10.40 -12.27
N VAL A 69 -11.26 -9.42 -13.10
CA VAL A 69 -12.53 -8.69 -13.05
C VAL A 69 -13.38 -9.16 -14.22
N ASP A 70 -14.48 -9.84 -13.92
CA ASP A 70 -15.34 -10.49 -14.91
C ASP A 70 -14.57 -11.39 -15.90
N GLY A 71 -13.49 -12.03 -15.44
CA GLY A 71 -12.63 -12.91 -16.21
C GLY A 71 -11.47 -12.23 -16.95
N ILE A 72 -11.33 -10.91 -16.85
CA ILE A 72 -10.25 -10.13 -17.47
C ILE A 72 -9.25 -9.69 -16.39
N GLU A 73 -7.95 -9.87 -16.65
CA GLU A 73 -6.88 -9.41 -15.76
C GLU A 73 -6.87 -7.88 -15.68
N ARG A 74 -7.00 -7.35 -14.48
CA ARG A 74 -7.00 -5.91 -14.20
C ARG A 74 -6.35 -5.60 -12.85
N GLU A 75 -5.88 -4.38 -12.70
CA GLU A 75 -5.43 -3.86 -11.42
C GLU A 75 -6.63 -3.59 -10.49
N MET A 76 -6.45 -3.89 -9.20
CA MET A 76 -7.50 -3.72 -8.20
C MET A 76 -7.88 -2.25 -7.98
N SER A 77 -6.93 -1.33 -8.11
CA SER A 77 -7.11 0.11 -8.01
C SER A 77 -8.11 0.67 -9.04
N SER A 78 -8.25 -0.02 -10.19
CA SER A 78 -9.17 0.39 -11.26
C SER A 78 -10.63 0.01 -11.01
N VAL A 79 -10.94 -0.72 -9.91
CA VAL A 79 -12.27 -1.26 -9.63
C VAL A 79 -12.97 -0.45 -8.55
N ASP A 80 -14.11 0.13 -8.89
CA ASP A 80 -14.97 0.80 -7.91
C ASP A 80 -15.67 -0.24 -7.01
N ILE A 81 -15.56 -0.06 -5.70
CA ILE A 81 -16.18 -0.92 -4.68
C ILE A 81 -17.70 -1.01 -4.91
N SER A 82 -18.33 0.09 -5.30
CA SER A 82 -19.78 0.16 -5.52
C SER A 82 -20.25 -0.71 -6.70
N SER A 83 -19.37 -1.00 -7.66
CA SER A 83 -19.65 -1.86 -8.82
C SER A 83 -19.53 -3.34 -8.51
N VAL A 84 -18.91 -3.72 -7.40
CA VAL A 84 -18.65 -5.10 -7.03
C VAL A 84 -19.93 -5.79 -6.54
N GLU A 85 -20.25 -6.94 -7.10
CA GLU A 85 -21.30 -7.84 -6.61
C GLU A 85 -20.74 -8.85 -5.60
N ASN A 86 -19.65 -9.54 -6.00
CA ASN A 86 -19.05 -10.60 -5.20
C ASN A 86 -17.53 -10.69 -5.46
N ILE A 87 -16.78 -11.05 -4.43
CA ILE A 87 -15.35 -11.39 -4.54
C ILE A 87 -15.15 -12.81 -4.04
N SER A 88 -14.45 -13.60 -4.84
CA SER A 88 -14.06 -14.97 -4.51
C SER A 88 -12.54 -15.08 -4.55
N VAL A 89 -11.95 -15.60 -3.48
CA VAL A 89 -10.51 -15.82 -3.39
C VAL A 89 -10.23 -17.31 -3.45
N LEU A 90 -9.48 -17.72 -4.46
CA LEU A 90 -9.03 -19.09 -4.67
C LEU A 90 -7.63 -19.25 -4.08
N LYS A 91 -7.53 -20.08 -3.05
CA LYS A 91 -6.30 -20.29 -2.29
C LYS A 91 -5.63 -21.63 -2.57
N ASP A 92 -6.40 -22.59 -3.08
CA ASP A 92 -5.93 -23.94 -3.37
C ASP A 92 -5.25 -24.05 -4.74
N ALA A 93 -4.22 -24.87 -4.79
CA ALA A 93 -3.53 -25.16 -6.05
C ALA A 93 -4.47 -25.84 -7.09
N SER A 94 -5.41 -26.67 -6.64
CA SER A 94 -6.41 -27.28 -7.50
C SER A 94 -7.38 -26.27 -8.11
N ALA A 95 -7.80 -25.28 -7.31
CA ALA A 95 -8.69 -24.22 -7.78
C ALA A 95 -7.96 -23.23 -8.70
N THR A 96 -6.66 -23.00 -8.47
CA THR A 96 -5.85 -22.08 -9.29
C THR A 96 -5.24 -22.73 -10.53
N ALA A 97 -5.24 -24.06 -10.63
CA ALA A 97 -4.67 -24.80 -11.77
C ALA A 97 -5.24 -24.37 -13.14
N VAL A 98 -6.50 -23.94 -13.17
CA VAL A 98 -7.17 -23.46 -14.40
C VAL A 98 -6.51 -22.18 -14.94
N TYR A 99 -5.84 -21.42 -14.07
CA TYR A 99 -5.22 -20.13 -14.42
C TYR A 99 -3.71 -20.24 -14.70
N GLY A 100 -3.18 -21.47 -14.72
CA GLY A 100 -1.78 -21.75 -15.02
C GLY A 100 -0.80 -21.12 -14.03
N VAL A 101 0.40 -20.80 -14.51
CA VAL A 101 1.51 -20.27 -13.68
C VAL A 101 1.13 -18.97 -12.98
N LYS A 102 0.36 -18.09 -13.62
CA LYS A 102 -0.10 -16.82 -13.03
C LYS A 102 -0.97 -17.02 -11.78
N GLY A 103 -1.68 -18.16 -11.69
CA GLY A 103 -2.49 -18.48 -10.52
C GLY A 103 -1.73 -19.07 -9.33
N ALA A 104 -0.40 -19.27 -9.43
CA ALA A 104 0.38 -19.94 -8.39
C ALA A 104 0.34 -19.24 -7.02
N ASN A 105 0.27 -17.91 -7.00
CA ASN A 105 0.20 -17.08 -5.80
C ASN A 105 -1.23 -16.88 -5.26
N GLY A 106 -2.23 -17.52 -5.89
CA GLY A 106 -3.64 -17.35 -5.61
C GLY A 106 -4.34 -16.51 -6.67
N VAL A 107 -5.67 -16.62 -6.72
CA VAL A 107 -6.50 -15.88 -7.68
C VAL A 107 -7.63 -15.16 -6.96
N ILE A 108 -7.82 -13.89 -7.28
CA ILE A 108 -8.94 -13.08 -6.82
C ILE A 108 -9.89 -12.88 -7.99
N LEU A 109 -11.09 -13.42 -7.85
CA LEU A 109 -12.16 -13.25 -8.82
C LEU A 109 -13.12 -12.18 -8.35
N ILE A 110 -13.24 -11.10 -9.08
CA ILE A 110 -14.17 -10.00 -8.83
C ILE A 110 -15.28 -10.09 -9.86
N THR A 111 -16.50 -10.21 -9.39
CA THR A 111 -17.69 -10.19 -10.24
C THR A 111 -18.40 -8.87 -10.05
N THR A 112 -18.67 -8.17 -11.15
CA THR A 112 -19.35 -6.87 -11.09
C THR A 112 -20.87 -7.05 -11.18
N LYS A 113 -21.61 -6.05 -10.66
CA LYS A 113 -23.06 -6.00 -10.73
C LYS A 113 -23.50 -5.89 -12.19
N ARG A 114 -24.38 -6.77 -12.60
CA ARG A 114 -24.97 -6.76 -13.94
C ARG A 114 -26.36 -6.17 -13.93
N GLY A 115 -26.74 -5.52 -15.02
CA GLY A 115 -28.10 -5.06 -15.23
C GLY A 115 -29.09 -6.23 -15.21
N LYS A 116 -30.26 -6.01 -14.62
CA LYS A 116 -31.36 -6.97 -14.62
C LYS A 116 -32.50 -6.41 -15.44
N GLU A 117 -33.20 -7.27 -16.16
CA GLU A 117 -34.44 -6.90 -16.84
C GLU A 117 -35.51 -6.48 -15.82
N GLY A 118 -36.15 -5.37 -16.04
CA GLY A 118 -37.17 -4.86 -15.14
C GLY A 118 -37.37 -3.34 -15.25
N LYS A 119 -38.12 -2.78 -14.29
CA LYS A 119 -38.30 -1.32 -14.20
C LYS A 119 -36.99 -0.64 -13.93
N ALA A 120 -36.69 0.45 -14.64
CA ALA A 120 -35.49 1.25 -14.41
C ALA A 120 -35.49 1.76 -12.96
N SER A 121 -34.42 1.53 -12.25
CA SER A 121 -34.17 2.11 -10.93
C SER A 121 -32.93 2.99 -10.98
N VAL A 122 -33.05 4.22 -10.50
CA VAL A 122 -31.92 5.15 -10.39
C VAL A 122 -31.54 5.24 -8.92
N GLN A 123 -30.28 4.93 -8.61
CA GLN A 123 -29.74 5.07 -7.27
C GLN A 123 -28.58 6.06 -7.31
N ILE A 124 -28.69 7.13 -6.55
CA ILE A 124 -27.64 8.14 -6.42
C ILE A 124 -27.03 7.98 -5.02
N LYS A 125 -25.72 7.75 -4.96
CA LYS A 125 -24.95 7.74 -3.72
C LYS A 125 -23.89 8.84 -3.79
N ALA A 126 -23.77 9.64 -2.76
CA ALA A 126 -22.71 10.62 -2.61
C ALA A 126 -21.95 10.32 -1.32
N ASN A 127 -20.66 10.04 -1.42
CA ASN A 127 -19.78 9.79 -0.29
C ASN A 127 -18.71 10.88 -0.26
N VAL A 128 -18.55 11.52 0.88
CA VAL A 128 -17.49 12.49 1.12
C VAL A 128 -16.58 11.93 2.21
N THR A 129 -15.32 11.73 1.90
CA THR A 129 -14.33 11.20 2.83
C THR A 129 -13.20 12.20 2.98
N ALA A 130 -12.98 12.68 4.20
CA ALA A 130 -11.80 13.48 4.54
C ALA A 130 -10.76 12.59 5.22
N LYS A 131 -9.55 12.56 4.69
CA LYS A 131 -8.42 11.84 5.25
C LYS A 131 -7.44 12.83 5.81
N VAL A 132 -7.09 12.66 7.08
CA VAL A 132 -6.14 13.50 7.80
C VAL A 132 -5.09 12.61 8.41
N ALA A 133 -3.82 12.98 8.28
CA ALA A 133 -2.75 12.28 8.95
C ALA A 133 -2.96 12.40 10.47
N SER A 134 -3.06 11.25 11.16
CA SER A 134 -3.27 11.21 12.61
C SER A 134 -2.00 11.59 13.39
N LYS A 135 -0.84 11.26 12.83
CA LYS A 135 0.47 11.59 13.39
C LYS A 135 1.46 11.75 12.23
N LEU A 136 2.10 12.89 12.17
CA LEU A 136 3.27 13.08 11.32
C LEU A 136 4.51 12.66 12.12
N PRO A 137 5.50 12.00 11.50
CA PRO A 137 6.77 11.74 12.17
C PRO A 137 7.42 13.06 12.55
N GLU A 138 8.01 13.12 13.73
CA GLU A 138 8.84 14.25 14.12
C GLU A 138 10.05 14.29 13.19
N LYS A 139 10.31 15.44 12.62
CA LYS A 139 11.47 15.68 11.77
C LYS A 139 12.61 16.23 12.61
N TYR A 140 13.81 15.85 12.27
CA TYR A 140 15.01 16.44 12.83
C TYR A 140 15.32 17.75 12.12
N ASP A 141 15.94 18.70 12.83
CA ASP A 141 16.49 19.91 12.23
C ASP A 141 17.71 19.55 11.35
N ALA A 142 18.18 20.52 10.56
CA ALA A 142 19.29 20.28 9.63
C ALA A 142 20.57 19.83 10.35
N TYR A 143 20.87 20.42 11.53
CA TYR A 143 22.02 20.04 12.33
C TYR A 143 21.97 18.57 12.75
N ASP A 144 20.86 18.14 13.36
CA ASP A 144 20.69 16.78 13.85
C ASP A 144 20.65 15.77 12.68
N THR A 145 20.07 16.15 11.56
CA THR A 145 20.03 15.31 10.36
C THR A 145 21.42 15.00 9.84
N PHE A 146 22.26 16.02 9.63
CA PHE A 146 23.64 15.82 9.16
C PHE A 146 24.51 15.08 10.19
N TYR A 147 24.31 15.36 11.47
CA TYR A 147 25.02 14.66 12.53
C TYR A 147 24.70 13.16 12.56
N LEU A 148 23.42 12.81 12.46
CA LEU A 148 22.98 11.42 12.42
C LEU A 148 23.43 10.70 11.13
N LEU A 149 23.39 11.40 9.99
CA LEU A 149 23.89 10.86 8.72
C LEU A 149 25.38 10.53 8.81
N ASN A 150 26.21 11.44 9.32
CA ASN A 150 27.63 11.20 9.51
C ASN A 150 27.89 10.01 10.43
N ASN A 151 27.16 9.92 11.54
CA ASN A 151 27.28 8.79 12.47
C ASN A 151 26.91 7.45 11.81
N SER A 152 25.91 7.45 10.92
CA SER A 152 25.56 6.27 10.12
C SER A 152 26.69 5.90 9.16
N ILE A 153 27.24 6.89 8.44
CA ILE A 153 28.36 6.67 7.50
C ILE A 153 29.60 6.12 8.24
N GLU A 154 29.95 6.67 9.38
CA GLU A 154 31.08 6.21 10.20
C GLU A 154 30.90 4.76 10.67
N ARG A 155 29.68 4.37 11.03
CA ARG A 155 29.37 2.99 11.46
C ARG A 155 29.37 2.01 10.30
N GLU A 156 28.98 2.45 9.10
CA GLU A 156 28.91 1.64 7.89
C GLU A 156 30.19 1.71 7.03
N ALA A 157 31.20 2.46 7.44
CA ALA A 157 32.41 2.74 6.66
C ALA A 157 33.08 1.49 6.05
N CYS A 158 33.03 0.37 6.76
CA CYS A 158 33.59 -0.91 6.29
C CYS A 158 32.69 -1.61 5.26
N LEU A 159 31.39 -1.35 5.27
CA LEU A 159 30.40 -2.02 4.45
C LEU A 159 30.06 -1.24 3.17
N ASN A 160 30.11 0.10 3.26
CA ASN A 160 29.79 1.00 2.14
C ASN A 160 30.82 2.14 2.02
N PRO A 161 31.96 1.91 1.36
CA PRO A 161 32.99 2.92 1.18
C PRO A 161 32.53 4.17 0.44
N ASN A 162 31.51 4.05 -0.43
CA ASN A 162 30.98 5.17 -1.20
C ASN A 162 30.17 6.16 -0.34
N GLY A 163 29.72 5.76 0.84
CA GLY A 163 29.00 6.64 1.77
C GLY A 163 29.81 7.86 2.21
N TRP A 164 31.15 7.79 2.16
CA TRP A 164 32.02 8.92 2.50
C TRP A 164 31.88 10.11 1.55
N ASN A 165 31.33 9.93 0.36
CA ASN A 165 31.07 11.03 -0.55
C ASN A 165 29.97 11.98 -0.02
N ASP A 166 29.09 11.46 0.84
CA ASP A 166 27.97 12.20 1.45
C ASP A 166 28.33 12.72 2.87
N TYR A 167 29.56 12.47 3.32
CA TYR A 167 30.02 12.91 4.64
C TYR A 167 30.18 14.42 4.69
N THR A 168 29.46 15.06 5.61
CA THR A 168 29.53 16.51 5.81
C THR A 168 30.51 16.82 6.95
N PRO A 169 31.57 17.63 6.70
CA PRO A 169 32.52 18.02 7.76
C PRO A 169 31.83 18.64 8.96
N THR A 170 32.24 18.27 10.16
CA THR A 170 31.66 18.77 11.43
C THR A 170 31.72 20.30 11.52
N SER A 171 32.76 20.93 10.96
CA SER A 171 32.90 22.39 10.88
C SER A 171 31.79 23.07 10.05
N ILE A 172 31.18 22.35 9.12
CA ILE A 172 30.03 22.82 8.33
C ILE A 172 28.73 22.55 9.12
N ILE A 173 28.62 21.40 9.76
CA ILE A 173 27.46 21.05 10.58
C ILE A 173 27.27 22.04 11.72
N ASP A 174 28.38 22.43 12.38
CA ASP A 174 28.32 23.40 13.47
C ASP A 174 27.77 24.78 13.06
N LYS A 175 27.92 25.16 11.78
CA LYS A 175 27.37 26.42 11.24
C LYS A 175 25.85 26.45 11.20
N TYR A 176 25.20 25.29 11.08
CA TYR A 176 23.73 25.21 11.13
C TYR A 176 23.20 25.59 12.52
N ARG A 177 23.95 25.31 13.59
CA ARG A 177 23.56 25.63 14.98
C ARG A 177 24.17 26.93 15.49
N HIS A 178 25.38 27.26 15.04
CA HIS A 178 26.15 28.41 15.51
C HIS A 178 26.73 29.23 14.35
N PRO A 179 25.87 29.92 13.56
CA PRO A 179 26.35 30.79 12.47
C PRO A 179 27.11 31.98 13.05
N ALA A 180 28.26 32.29 12.46
CA ALA A 180 29.12 33.37 12.96
C ALA A 180 28.63 34.77 12.51
N ASN A 181 27.88 34.86 11.42
CA ASN A 181 27.39 36.12 10.84
C ASN A 181 26.06 35.94 10.10
N ALA A 182 25.44 37.04 9.67
CA ALA A 182 24.15 37.00 8.96
C ALA A 182 24.21 36.24 7.63
N GLU A 183 25.34 36.28 6.92
CA GLU A 183 25.52 35.54 5.66
C GLU A 183 25.57 34.03 5.88
N GLU A 184 26.17 33.58 6.98
CA GLU A 184 26.16 32.17 7.35
C GLU A 184 24.77 31.71 7.81
N TRP A 185 24.01 32.57 8.49
CA TRP A 185 22.61 32.31 8.84
C TRP A 185 21.75 32.03 7.63
N ASP A 186 21.90 32.84 6.58
CA ASP A 186 21.14 32.65 5.34
C ASP A 186 21.61 31.42 4.53
N ARG A 187 22.91 31.07 4.64
CA ARG A 187 23.51 29.97 3.88
C ARG A 187 23.29 28.61 4.56
N TYR A 188 23.19 28.56 5.87
CA TYR A 188 23.07 27.34 6.69
C TYR A 188 21.83 27.42 7.63
N PRO A 189 20.62 27.48 7.07
CA PRO A 189 19.42 27.57 7.89
C PRO A 189 19.19 26.26 8.64
N ASN A 190 19.06 26.33 9.96
CA ASN A 190 18.73 25.17 10.78
C ASN A 190 17.22 25.00 10.88
N THR A 191 16.61 24.61 9.76
CA THR A 191 15.17 24.36 9.65
C THR A 191 14.92 22.87 9.45
N ASP A 192 13.76 22.39 9.92
CA ASP A 192 13.19 21.15 9.48
C ASP A 192 12.73 21.32 8.04
N TRP A 193 13.26 20.50 7.18
CA TRP A 193 12.87 20.53 5.76
C TRP A 193 11.43 19.98 5.61
N GLU A 194 10.50 20.85 5.24
CA GLU A 194 9.14 20.47 4.84
C GLU A 194 9.10 19.82 3.46
#